data_218b26d7e044ae60c548c3ddbe9f49ed
#
_entry.id   218b26d7e044ae60c548c3ddbe9f49ed
#
_cell.length_a   1.000
_cell.length_b   1.000
_cell.length_c   1.000
_cell.angle_alpha   90.00
_cell.angle_beta   90.00
_cell.angle_gamma   90.00
#
_symmetry.space_group_name_H-M   'P 1'
#
loop_
_entity.id
_entity.type
_entity.pdbx_description
1 polymer ?
#
loop_
_entity_poly.entity_id
_entity_poly.type
_entity_poly.pdbx_seq_one_letter_code
_entity_poly.pdbx_strand_id
1 'polypeptide(L)'
;MKLEISDWNMIPYAGAWSRQTEWFDALVHAKQAGECYVNHIVLCEHPHVYTLGRSGKERNMLLGEEQLRRIGATLYHIDRGGDITYHGPGQLVCYPILNLDDFSLGLKEYVHLLEEAVIRVCASFGIAAGRLEKATGVWLEGDTPRARKIC
;
A
#
# COMPACT_ATOMS: atom_id res chain seq x y z
N MET A 1 -5.37 23.57 -3.89
CA MET A 1 -4.89 22.20 -3.62
C MET A 1 -3.38 22.20 -3.52
N LYS A 2 -2.79 21.63 -2.48
CA LYS A 2 -1.35 21.39 -2.34
C LYS A 2 -1.11 19.89 -2.31
N LEU A 3 -0.13 19.41 -3.08
CA LEU A 3 0.31 18.01 -3.11
C LEU A 3 1.82 17.98 -2.85
N GLU A 4 2.23 17.15 -1.91
CA GLU A 4 3.64 16.89 -1.60
C GLU A 4 3.98 15.42 -1.85
N ILE A 5 5.12 15.19 -2.49
CA ILE A 5 5.66 13.85 -2.73
C ILE A 5 6.93 13.72 -1.89
N SER A 6 7.00 12.69 -1.08
CA SER A 6 8.11 12.43 -0.16
C SER A 6 8.67 11.04 -0.36
N ASP A 7 9.97 10.90 -0.23
CA ASP A 7 10.63 9.60 -0.11
C ASP A 7 11.15 9.44 1.32
N TRP A 8 10.63 8.43 2.01
CA TRP A 8 11.05 8.10 3.37
C TRP A 8 12.16 7.05 3.41
N ASN A 9 12.67 6.66 2.25
CA ASN A 9 13.69 5.63 2.13
C ASN A 9 13.31 4.34 2.89
N MET A 10 14.28 3.70 3.53
CA MET A 10 14.04 2.54 4.40
C MET A 10 13.54 3.00 5.77
N ILE A 11 12.28 2.73 6.08
CA ILE A 11 11.64 3.13 7.34
C ILE A 11 10.98 1.94 8.05
N PRO A 12 11.14 1.77 9.38
CA PRO A 12 10.39 0.78 10.14
C PRO A 12 8.87 0.99 9.99
N TYR A 13 8.12 -0.11 9.84
CA TYR A 13 6.67 -0.06 9.59
C TYR A 13 5.91 0.77 10.62
N ALA A 14 6.20 0.58 11.93
CA ALA A 14 5.54 1.35 12.99
C ALA A 14 5.77 2.87 12.85
N GLY A 15 6.97 3.29 12.45
CA GLY A 15 7.29 4.71 12.23
C GLY A 15 6.53 5.28 11.02
N ALA A 16 6.44 4.50 9.94
CA ALA A 16 5.64 4.89 8.78
C ALA A 16 4.15 4.97 9.12
N TRP A 17 3.63 3.98 9.85
CA TRP A 17 2.22 3.95 10.27
C TRP A 17 1.87 5.15 11.16
N SER A 18 2.69 5.45 12.16
CA SER A 18 2.46 6.63 13.02
C SER A 18 2.39 7.92 12.23
N ARG A 19 3.35 8.16 11.30
CA ARG A 19 3.34 9.36 10.45
C ARG A 19 2.13 9.43 9.52
N GLN A 20 1.73 8.30 8.94
CA GLN A 20 0.54 8.24 8.09
C GLN A 20 -0.72 8.59 8.86
N THR A 21 -0.88 8.05 10.08
CA THR A 21 -2.03 8.35 10.95
C THR A 21 -2.08 9.84 11.29
N GLU A 22 -0.95 10.42 11.70
CA GLU A 22 -0.85 11.85 12.00
C GLU A 22 -1.28 12.72 10.79
N TRP A 23 -0.76 12.42 9.61
CA TRP A 23 -1.09 13.20 8.40
C TRP A 23 -2.53 12.98 7.94
N PHE A 24 -3.05 11.76 8.06
CA PHE A 24 -4.44 11.44 7.75
C PHE A 24 -5.39 12.20 8.68
N ASP A 25 -5.14 12.15 9.99
CA ASP A 25 -5.98 12.84 10.99
C ASP A 25 -5.93 14.37 10.79
N ALA A 26 -4.74 14.92 10.53
CA ALA A 26 -4.58 16.35 10.24
C ALA A 26 -5.37 16.76 8.98
N LEU A 27 -5.31 15.96 7.91
CA LEU A 27 -6.08 16.22 6.68
C LEU A 27 -7.59 16.18 6.95
N VAL A 28 -8.06 15.17 7.68
CA VAL A 28 -9.49 15.01 8.01
C VAL A 28 -9.98 16.18 8.85
N HIS A 29 -9.24 16.56 9.89
CA HIS A 29 -9.62 17.69 10.76
C HIS A 29 -9.65 19.01 9.98
N ALA A 30 -8.61 19.30 9.20
CA ALA A 30 -8.56 20.53 8.41
C ALA A 30 -9.68 20.60 7.37
N LYS A 31 -9.98 19.47 6.69
CA LYS A 31 -11.12 19.38 5.77
C LYS A 31 -12.45 19.69 6.47
N GLN A 32 -12.68 19.13 7.65
CA GLN A 32 -13.91 19.39 8.43
C GLN A 32 -14.03 20.84 8.90
N ALA A 33 -12.90 21.46 9.24
CA ALA A 33 -12.83 22.85 9.65
C ALA A 33 -12.89 23.86 8.48
N GLY A 34 -12.81 23.40 7.25
CA GLY A 34 -12.68 24.26 6.05
C GLY A 34 -11.33 24.97 5.96
N GLU A 35 -10.31 24.40 6.58
CA GLU A 35 -8.94 24.90 6.62
C GLU A 35 -8.10 24.35 5.47
N CYS A 36 -6.93 24.96 5.24
CA CYS A 36 -5.98 24.45 4.25
C CYS A 36 -5.32 23.17 4.74
N TYR A 37 -5.17 22.21 3.85
CA TYR A 37 -4.46 20.96 4.09
C TYR A 37 -3.55 20.60 2.91
N VAL A 38 -2.71 19.60 3.12
CA VAL A 38 -1.79 19.08 2.11
C VAL A 38 -2.16 17.62 1.83
N ASN A 39 -2.24 17.28 0.56
CA ASN A 39 -2.30 15.91 0.08
C ASN A 39 -0.87 15.35 0.01
N HIS A 40 -0.66 14.10 0.39
CA HIS A 40 0.65 13.48 0.39
C HIS A 40 0.69 12.20 -0.44
N ILE A 41 1.78 11.99 -1.16
CA ILE A 41 2.17 10.70 -1.71
C ILE A 41 3.54 10.37 -1.13
N VAL A 42 3.64 9.25 -0.46
CA VAL A 42 4.89 8.81 0.17
C VAL A 42 5.38 7.55 -0.50
N LEU A 43 6.65 7.55 -0.86
CA LEU A 43 7.37 6.36 -1.31
C LEU A 43 8.30 5.90 -0.20
N CYS A 44 8.40 4.61 0.03
CA CYS A 44 9.33 4.05 1.00
C CYS A 44 9.58 2.56 0.74
N GLU A 45 10.53 2.02 1.47
CA GLU A 45 10.71 0.58 1.69
C GLU A 45 10.64 0.28 3.19
N HIS A 46 10.36 -0.97 3.53
CA HIS A 46 10.35 -1.43 4.92
C HIS A 46 11.40 -2.51 5.15
N PRO A 47 11.99 -2.60 6.37
CA PRO A 47 12.58 -3.85 6.83
C PRO A 47 11.55 -4.99 6.77
N HIS A 48 12.00 -6.23 6.90
CA HIS A 48 11.12 -7.39 6.86
C HIS A 48 9.95 -7.26 7.82
N VAL A 49 8.74 -7.17 7.29
CA VAL A 49 7.51 -7.03 8.06
C VAL A 49 6.36 -7.80 7.42
N TYR A 50 5.59 -8.47 8.25
CA TYR A 50 4.31 -9.06 7.90
C TYR A 50 3.18 -8.24 8.50
N THR A 51 2.12 -8.02 7.74
CA THR A 51 0.90 -7.39 8.23
C THR A 51 -0.27 -8.34 8.06
N LEU A 52 -1.02 -8.57 9.13
CA LEU A 52 -2.23 -9.37 9.14
C LEU A 52 -3.44 -8.43 9.15
N GLY A 53 -4.24 -8.49 8.08
CA GLY A 53 -5.43 -7.67 7.92
C GLY A 53 -6.65 -8.24 8.66
N ARG A 54 -7.79 -7.55 8.61
CA ARG A 54 -9.04 -7.94 9.31
C ARG A 54 -9.57 -9.32 8.94
N SER A 55 -9.37 -9.77 7.72
CA SER A 55 -9.78 -11.10 7.23
C SER A 55 -8.69 -12.14 7.43
N GLY A 56 -7.55 -11.73 7.97
CA GLY A 56 -6.39 -12.56 8.15
C GLY A 56 -6.60 -13.59 9.26
N LYS A 57 -6.12 -14.79 9.01
CA LYS A 57 -6.14 -15.88 10.01
C LYS A 57 -4.70 -16.18 10.38
N GLU A 58 -4.39 -16.19 11.67
CA GLU A 58 -3.05 -16.53 12.17
C GLU A 58 -2.52 -17.85 11.61
N ARG A 59 -3.40 -18.82 11.37
CA ARG A 59 -3.05 -20.10 10.74
C ARG A 59 -2.48 -19.96 9.30
N ASN A 60 -2.69 -18.83 8.65
CA ASN A 60 -2.13 -18.55 7.33
C ASN A 60 -0.69 -18.03 7.43
N MET A 61 -0.25 -17.67 8.63
CA MET A 61 1.14 -17.36 8.93
C MET A 61 1.93 -18.66 9.07
N LEU A 62 2.75 -18.97 8.07
CA LEU A 62 3.52 -20.21 8.04
C LEU A 62 4.77 -20.17 8.93
N LEU A 63 5.16 -18.98 9.39
CA LEU A 63 6.32 -18.76 10.24
C LEU A 63 5.89 -18.50 11.69
N GLY A 64 6.46 -19.23 12.64
CA GLY A 64 6.29 -18.96 14.06
C GLY A 64 7.16 -17.77 14.52
N GLU A 65 6.89 -17.27 15.73
CA GLU A 65 7.60 -16.10 16.30
C GLU A 65 9.13 -16.28 16.32
N GLU A 66 9.63 -17.48 16.61
CA GLU A 66 11.06 -17.75 16.63
C GLU A 66 11.68 -17.64 15.23
N GLN A 67 10.96 -18.12 14.21
CA GLN A 67 11.41 -18.01 12.81
C GLN A 67 11.40 -16.55 12.35
N LEU A 68 10.38 -15.77 12.71
CA LEU A 68 10.32 -14.34 12.44
C LEU A 68 11.51 -13.60 13.07
N ARG A 69 11.81 -13.90 14.34
CA ARG A 69 12.99 -13.31 15.02
C ARG A 69 14.30 -13.66 14.33
N ARG A 70 14.47 -14.89 13.85
CA ARG A 70 15.69 -15.33 13.15
C ARG A 70 15.93 -14.58 11.83
N ILE A 71 14.86 -14.23 11.11
CA ILE A 71 14.97 -13.46 9.86
C ILE A 71 14.85 -11.95 10.07
N GLY A 72 14.78 -11.48 11.31
CA GLY A 72 14.63 -10.07 11.64
C GLY A 72 13.31 -9.46 11.19
N ALA A 73 12.26 -10.28 11.04
CA ALA A 73 10.94 -9.82 10.64
C ALA A 73 10.02 -9.53 11.83
N THR A 74 9.14 -8.54 11.65
CA THR A 74 8.10 -8.20 12.61
C THR A 74 6.72 -8.57 12.06
N LEU A 75 5.74 -8.77 12.95
CA LEU A 75 4.34 -8.99 12.59
C LEU A 75 3.47 -7.90 13.23
N TYR A 76 2.60 -7.28 12.42
CA TYR A 76 1.61 -6.31 12.89
C TYR A 76 0.20 -6.77 12.53
N HIS A 77 -0.73 -6.67 13.49
CA HIS A 77 -2.16 -6.77 13.23
C HIS A 77 -2.69 -5.38 12.90
N ILE A 78 -3.33 -5.23 11.74
CA ILE A 78 -3.78 -3.94 11.21
C ILE A 78 -5.21 -4.04 10.70
N ASP A 79 -5.86 -2.90 10.56
CA ASP A 79 -7.26 -2.80 10.19
C ASP A 79 -7.54 -2.78 8.67
N ARG A 80 -6.52 -2.94 7.81
CA ARG A 80 -6.72 -3.04 6.35
C ARG A 80 -7.54 -4.27 5.98
N GLY A 81 -8.17 -4.23 4.82
CA GLY A 81 -8.78 -5.41 4.20
C GLY A 81 -7.73 -6.46 3.81
N GLY A 82 -8.20 -7.69 3.54
CA GLY A 82 -7.36 -8.80 3.11
C GLY A 82 -6.76 -9.62 4.24
N ASP A 83 -5.93 -10.58 3.87
CA ASP A 83 -5.29 -11.57 4.74
C ASP A 83 -3.87 -11.09 5.13
N ILE A 84 -2.87 -11.91 4.95
CA ILE A 84 -1.48 -11.61 5.28
C ILE A 84 -0.77 -10.96 4.10
N THR A 85 0.11 -10.00 4.39
CA THR A 85 0.98 -9.36 3.39
C THR A 85 2.37 -9.24 3.97
N TYR A 86 3.37 -9.43 3.13
CA TYR A 86 4.77 -9.22 3.44
C TYR A 86 5.28 -7.97 2.73
N HIS A 87 6.09 -7.19 3.46
CA HIS A 87 6.93 -6.13 2.90
C HIS A 87 8.37 -6.36 3.32
N GLY A 88 9.31 -5.99 2.46
CA GLY A 88 10.73 -6.13 2.74
C GLY A 88 11.60 -5.33 1.78
N PRO A 89 12.93 -5.32 1.99
CA PRO A 89 13.88 -4.60 1.15
C PRO A 89 13.74 -4.95 -0.33
N GLY A 90 13.79 -3.92 -1.19
CA GLY A 90 13.56 -4.04 -2.63
C GLY A 90 12.07 -4.00 -3.04
N GLN A 91 11.14 -3.94 -2.10
CA GLN A 91 9.72 -3.72 -2.40
C GLN A 91 9.36 -2.26 -2.16
N LEU A 92 9.13 -1.52 -3.25
CA LEU A 92 8.64 -0.16 -3.17
C LEU A 92 7.20 -0.15 -2.66
N VAL A 93 6.97 0.63 -1.62
CA VAL A 93 5.64 0.88 -1.04
C VAL A 93 5.26 2.33 -1.30
N CYS A 94 4.02 2.55 -1.71
CA CYS A 94 3.44 3.87 -1.92
C CYS A 94 2.24 4.07 -1.00
N TYR A 95 2.27 5.14 -0.21
CA TYR A 95 1.19 5.55 0.67
C TYR A 95 0.58 6.87 0.20
N PRO A 96 -0.53 6.84 -0.56
CA PRO A 96 -1.27 8.06 -0.89
C PRO A 96 -2.18 8.45 0.28
N ILE A 97 -2.05 9.69 0.78
CA ILE A 97 -2.91 10.31 1.79
C ILE A 97 -3.55 11.52 1.13
N LEU A 98 -4.72 11.30 0.56
CA LEU A 98 -5.35 12.23 -0.38
C LEU A 98 -6.81 12.50 -0.01
N ASN A 99 -7.24 13.74 -0.17
CA ASN A 99 -8.66 14.05 -0.27
C ASN A 99 -9.11 13.87 -1.74
N LEU A 100 -9.88 12.83 -2.02
CA LEU A 100 -10.29 12.50 -3.38
C LEU A 100 -11.18 13.57 -4.03
N ASP A 101 -11.89 14.38 -3.23
CA ASP A 101 -12.68 15.49 -3.76
C ASP A 101 -11.83 16.52 -4.49
N ASP A 102 -10.60 16.74 -4.04
CA ASP A 102 -9.66 17.66 -4.69
C ASP A 102 -9.30 17.26 -6.12
N PHE A 103 -9.46 15.99 -6.42
CA PHE A 103 -9.15 15.39 -7.72
C PHE A 103 -10.41 15.04 -8.50
N SER A 104 -11.60 15.33 -7.96
CA SER A 104 -12.88 14.94 -8.54
C SER A 104 -12.98 13.44 -8.83
N LEU A 105 -12.42 12.60 -7.94
CA LEU A 105 -12.33 11.16 -8.09
C LEU A 105 -13.30 10.43 -7.17
N GLY A 106 -14.05 9.50 -7.74
CA GLY A 106 -14.72 8.46 -6.99
C GLY A 106 -13.76 7.34 -6.57
N LEU A 107 -14.13 6.56 -5.54
CA LEU A 107 -13.28 5.49 -5.01
C LEU A 107 -12.86 4.46 -6.08
N LYS A 108 -13.77 4.10 -7.00
CA LYS A 108 -13.47 3.14 -8.09
C LYS A 108 -12.43 3.70 -9.05
N GLU A 109 -12.58 4.97 -9.44
CA GLU A 109 -11.66 5.66 -10.34
C GLU A 109 -10.29 5.81 -9.69
N TYR A 110 -10.26 6.15 -8.40
CA TYR A 110 -9.02 6.22 -7.62
C TYR A 110 -8.25 4.88 -7.64
N VAL A 111 -8.93 3.77 -7.32
CA VAL A 111 -8.29 2.44 -7.35
C VAL A 111 -7.81 2.11 -8.76
N HIS A 112 -8.62 2.41 -9.79
CA HIS A 112 -8.24 2.20 -11.18
C HIS A 112 -6.99 2.99 -11.58
N LEU A 113 -6.84 4.24 -11.10
CA LEU A 113 -5.65 5.06 -11.34
C LEU A 113 -4.41 4.52 -10.64
N LEU A 114 -4.55 3.98 -9.42
CA LEU A 114 -3.45 3.30 -8.74
C LEU A 114 -2.97 2.07 -9.52
N GLU A 115 -3.90 1.25 -9.99
CA GLU A 115 -3.57 0.11 -10.86
C GLU A 115 -2.88 0.55 -12.16
N GLU A 116 -3.39 1.62 -12.79
CA GLU A 116 -2.81 2.17 -14.01
C GLU A 116 -1.37 2.65 -13.79
N ALA A 117 -1.11 3.32 -12.68
CA ALA A 117 0.24 3.76 -12.32
C ALA A 117 1.22 2.57 -12.25
N VAL A 118 0.82 1.48 -11.57
CA VAL A 118 1.64 0.27 -11.48
C VAL A 118 1.82 -0.40 -12.84
N ILE A 119 0.77 -0.49 -13.67
CA ILE A 119 0.86 -1.04 -15.03
C ILE A 119 1.88 -0.26 -15.87
N ARG A 120 1.85 1.08 -15.81
CA ARG A 120 2.81 1.93 -16.52
C ARG A 120 4.24 1.76 -16.03
N VAL A 121 4.42 1.62 -14.72
CA VAL A 121 5.74 1.32 -14.13
C VAL A 121 6.23 -0.04 -14.65
N CYS A 122 5.42 -1.08 -14.61
CA CYS A 122 5.78 -2.39 -15.16
C CYS A 122 6.17 -2.30 -16.65
N ALA A 123 5.37 -1.58 -17.44
CA ALA A 123 5.63 -1.40 -18.87
C ALA A 123 6.97 -0.70 -19.13
N SER A 124 7.40 0.26 -18.30
CA SER A 124 8.70 0.92 -18.44
C SER A 124 9.90 -0.02 -18.23
N PHE A 125 9.66 -1.17 -17.56
CA PHE A 125 10.63 -2.26 -17.41
C PHE A 125 10.42 -3.40 -18.42
N GLY A 126 9.57 -3.21 -19.42
CA GLY A 126 9.26 -4.24 -20.41
C GLY A 126 8.38 -5.39 -19.87
N ILE A 127 7.73 -5.20 -18.72
CA ILE A 127 6.88 -6.20 -18.08
C ILE A 127 5.43 -5.95 -18.49
N ALA A 128 4.80 -6.94 -19.17
CA ALA A 128 3.39 -6.92 -19.50
C ALA A 128 2.55 -7.26 -18.25
N ALA A 129 1.89 -6.26 -17.69
CA ALA A 129 1.00 -6.40 -16.56
C ALA A 129 -0.38 -5.81 -16.88
N GLY A 130 -1.41 -6.27 -16.20
CA GLY A 130 -2.78 -5.82 -16.46
C GLY A 130 -3.69 -6.05 -15.27
N ARG A 131 -4.97 -5.72 -15.48
CA ARG A 131 -6.06 -5.97 -14.52
C ARG A 131 -6.68 -7.33 -14.76
N LEU A 132 -7.16 -7.94 -13.70
CA LEU A 132 -7.95 -9.17 -13.77
C LEU A 132 -9.40 -8.84 -13.37
N GLU A 133 -10.37 -9.29 -14.17
CA GLU A 133 -11.78 -9.05 -13.87
C GLU A 133 -12.17 -9.60 -12.49
N LYS A 134 -12.86 -8.78 -11.70
CA LYS A 134 -13.31 -9.09 -10.31
C LYS A 134 -12.18 -9.32 -9.29
N ALA A 135 -10.93 -9.02 -9.64
CA ALA A 135 -9.79 -9.15 -8.74
C ALA A 135 -8.96 -7.86 -8.74
N THR A 136 -9.25 -6.98 -7.78
CA THR A 136 -8.52 -5.71 -7.61
C THR A 136 -7.02 -5.94 -7.49
N GLY A 137 -6.25 -5.09 -8.17
CA GLY A 137 -4.80 -5.10 -8.21
C GLY A 137 -4.26 -5.32 -9.62
N VAL A 138 -2.94 -5.39 -9.73
CA VAL A 138 -2.23 -5.58 -10.99
C VAL A 138 -1.64 -6.99 -11.06
N TRP A 139 -1.80 -7.62 -12.20
CA TRP A 139 -1.50 -9.03 -12.39
C TRP A 139 -0.60 -9.26 -13.59
N LEU A 140 0.29 -10.24 -13.48
CA LEU A 140 0.98 -10.87 -14.59
C LEU A 140 0.19 -12.10 -15.03
N GLU A 141 0.10 -12.34 -16.34
CA GLU A 141 -0.53 -13.52 -16.91
C GLU A 141 -1.94 -13.76 -16.35
N GLY A 142 -2.73 -12.68 -16.13
CA GLY A 142 -3.99 -12.69 -15.39
C GLY A 142 -5.04 -13.68 -15.92
N ASP A 143 -5.07 -13.92 -17.23
CA ASP A 143 -6.04 -14.81 -17.87
C ASP A 143 -5.53 -16.28 -17.99
N THR A 144 -4.50 -16.64 -17.25
CA THR A 144 -3.89 -17.97 -17.29
C THR A 144 -3.85 -18.61 -15.89
N PRO A 145 -3.65 -19.95 -15.82
CA PRO A 145 -3.39 -20.64 -14.54
C PRO A 145 -2.12 -20.16 -13.80
N ARG A 146 -1.28 -19.38 -14.48
CA ARG A 146 -0.04 -18.82 -13.94
C ARG A 146 -0.22 -17.37 -13.44
N ALA A 147 -1.44 -16.90 -13.31
CA ALA A 147 -1.73 -15.55 -12.82
C ALA A 147 -1.01 -15.25 -11.50
N ARG A 148 -0.27 -14.15 -11.48
CA ARG A 148 0.48 -13.69 -10.31
C ARG A 148 0.17 -12.23 -10.03
N LYS A 149 -0.22 -11.95 -8.81
CA LYS A 149 -0.50 -10.57 -8.37
C LYS A 149 0.81 -9.82 -8.11
N ILE A 150 0.93 -8.60 -8.65
CA ILE A 150 2.05 -7.67 -8.38
C ILE A 150 1.70 -6.78 -7.19
N CYS A 151 0.47 -6.21 -7.14
CA CYS A 151 0.01 -5.35 -6.05
C CYS A 151 -1.48 -5.54 -5.77
#